data_b7fb8aff88a97c74877100c0b3a9c6f5
#
_entry.id   b7fb8aff88a97c74877100c0b3a9c6f5
#
_cell.length_a   1.000
_cell.length_b   1.000
_cell.length_c   1.000
_cell.angle_alpha   90.00
_cell.angle_beta   90.00
_cell.angle_gamma   90.00
#
_symmetry.space_group_name_H-M   'P 1'
#
loop_
_entity.id
_entity.type
_entity.pdbx_description
1 polymer ?
#
loop_
_entity_poly.entity_id
_entity_poly.type
_entity_poly.pdbx_seq_one_letter_code
_entity_poly.pdbx_strand_id
1 'polypeptide(L)'
;MVGYSIKKEHVYKLPKVQKKKVKVERIDSKDADFIVPDTREGWVKLLGKVLKAHFYSGQSFSYSTQLIRGKGEPITGFGGVASGAAILVEGMELISGILNNRRGSQLKPIDCLDIMNIIGMIVVAGNVRRSAQIAIGDYDDLEYLRAKRWDLGTVPRWRAMSNNSIDCFDAKLLPTEFWETYEQGEPYGLINLALSRKVGRLGEYEYPDPDVEGFNPCAEQSLANFETCCLAEIYLSNIESYEELKRVATMLYRVNKHSLSLKSHHPETEAIVNRNMRMGIGITGFQMATQEQKDWLADCYVYLRAYDKEYSKLNGFPESIKLTTTKPSGTLSLLAGVTSGVHPATAGQYYIRRIRIASESPLVEVIKAHGYEVEYQMNLDGSLDRSTVVASFPCKYPDGTKSADDMTVFEQLDDVKFLQKNWSDNSVSVTAYYVKEELPELKKYIEENFNDNFKTLSFLLKSGASGFKQMPFEGITKEQYEEMTKGTKQIVSAESFNADDVEEVDDCASGACPVK
;
A
#
# COMPACT_ATOMS: atom_id res chain seq x y z
N MET A 1 -2.88 1.49 -6.83
CA MET A 1 -3.09 1.10 -5.42
C MET A 1 -4.59 1.17 -5.15
N VAL A 2 -5.20 0.14 -4.56
CA VAL A 2 -6.67 0.00 -4.44
C VAL A 2 -7.05 -0.57 -3.08
N GLY A 3 -8.03 0.06 -2.41
CA GLY A 3 -8.79 -0.55 -1.31
C GLY A 3 -10.11 -1.09 -1.86
N TYR A 4 -10.53 -2.25 -1.40
CA TYR A 4 -11.81 -2.84 -1.80
C TYR A 4 -12.44 -3.65 -0.67
N SER A 5 -13.77 -3.68 -0.68
CA SER A 5 -14.55 -4.44 0.29
C SER A 5 -14.94 -5.81 -0.27
N ILE A 6 -14.72 -6.83 0.54
CA ILE A 6 -15.24 -8.19 0.31
C ILE A 6 -16.24 -8.58 1.39
N LYS A 7 -16.79 -7.61 2.12
CA LYS A 7 -17.83 -7.87 3.12
C LYS A 7 -19.06 -8.52 2.46
N LYS A 8 -19.69 -9.44 3.16
CA LYS A 8 -20.88 -10.18 2.68
C LYS A 8 -21.96 -9.24 2.15
N GLU A 9 -22.20 -8.12 2.83
CA GLU A 9 -23.19 -7.10 2.43
C GLU A 9 -22.91 -6.49 1.04
N HIS A 10 -21.67 -6.45 0.59
CA HIS A 10 -21.28 -5.96 -0.73
C HIS A 10 -21.22 -7.08 -1.77
N VAL A 11 -20.63 -8.20 -1.42
CA VAL A 11 -20.45 -9.34 -2.34
C VAL A 11 -21.80 -9.92 -2.77
N TYR A 12 -22.77 -10.01 -1.85
CA TYR A 12 -24.08 -10.57 -2.16
C TYR A 12 -24.99 -9.62 -2.96
N LYS A 13 -24.56 -8.39 -3.23
CA LYS A 13 -25.21 -7.50 -4.22
C LYS A 13 -24.75 -7.77 -5.64
N LEU A 14 -23.64 -8.51 -5.84
CA LEU A 14 -23.17 -8.88 -7.17
C LEU A 14 -24.17 -9.81 -7.87
N PRO A 15 -24.27 -9.76 -9.21
CA PRO A 15 -25.13 -10.68 -9.96
C PRO A 15 -24.66 -12.13 -9.80
N LYS A 16 -25.57 -13.08 -9.95
CA LYS A 16 -25.23 -14.50 -10.01
C LYS A 16 -24.46 -14.81 -11.28
N VAL A 17 -23.48 -15.70 -11.16
CA VAL A 17 -22.77 -16.25 -12.33
C VAL A 17 -23.76 -17.06 -13.18
N GLN A 18 -23.65 -16.97 -14.51
CA GLN A 18 -24.51 -17.68 -15.44
C GLN A 18 -24.39 -19.22 -15.22
N LYS A 19 -25.51 -19.93 -15.45
CA LYS A 19 -25.57 -21.39 -15.27
C LYS A 19 -24.72 -22.14 -16.30
N LYS A 20 -24.58 -21.57 -17.50
CA LYS A 20 -23.82 -22.17 -18.60
C LYS A 20 -22.32 -22.04 -18.33
N LYS A 21 -21.56 -23.10 -18.63
CA LYS A 21 -20.10 -23.04 -18.59
C LYS A 21 -19.60 -22.12 -19.70
N VAL A 22 -18.82 -21.12 -19.34
CA VAL A 22 -18.17 -20.20 -20.30
C VAL A 22 -16.75 -20.68 -20.56
N LYS A 23 -16.40 -20.87 -21.82
CA LYS A 23 -15.04 -21.17 -22.27
C LYS A 23 -14.42 -19.86 -22.79
N VAL A 24 -13.35 -19.43 -22.18
CA VAL A 24 -12.51 -18.30 -22.62
C VAL A 24 -11.22 -18.91 -23.14
N GLU A 25 -10.96 -18.81 -24.42
CA GLU A 25 -9.87 -19.56 -25.07
C GLU A 25 -8.91 -18.61 -25.79
N ARG A 26 -7.61 -18.79 -25.52
CA ARG A 26 -6.59 -18.10 -26.29
C ARG A 26 -6.38 -18.80 -27.64
N ILE A 27 -6.59 -18.06 -28.73
CA ILE A 27 -6.31 -18.49 -30.08
C ILE A 27 -5.53 -17.36 -30.75
N ASP A 28 -4.22 -17.54 -30.94
CA ASP A 28 -3.37 -16.51 -31.53
C ASP A 28 -3.57 -16.51 -33.07
N SER A 29 -4.74 -16.06 -33.48
CA SER A 29 -5.21 -15.93 -34.86
C SER A 29 -5.90 -14.58 -35.05
N LYS A 30 -5.93 -14.13 -36.32
CA LYS A 30 -6.72 -12.96 -36.73
C LYS A 30 -8.23 -13.20 -36.65
N ASP A 31 -8.65 -14.46 -36.60
CA ASP A 31 -10.06 -14.89 -36.54
C ASP A 31 -10.57 -14.99 -35.09
N ALA A 32 -9.75 -14.67 -34.07
CA ALA A 32 -10.20 -14.62 -32.69
C ALA A 32 -11.26 -13.53 -32.50
N ASP A 33 -12.27 -13.79 -31.66
CA ASP A 33 -13.37 -12.85 -31.35
C ASP A 33 -12.88 -11.53 -30.75
N PHE A 34 -11.69 -11.53 -30.14
CA PHE A 34 -11.06 -10.32 -29.61
C PHE A 34 -9.54 -10.38 -29.75
N ILE A 35 -8.97 -9.45 -30.48
CA ILE A 35 -7.52 -9.26 -30.56
C ILE A 35 -7.15 -8.21 -29.49
N VAL A 36 -6.34 -8.61 -28.52
CA VAL A 36 -5.97 -7.74 -27.39
C VAL A 36 -4.93 -6.71 -27.84
N PRO A 37 -5.25 -5.41 -27.84
CA PRO A 37 -4.26 -4.37 -28.09
C PRO A 37 -3.15 -4.38 -27.03
N ASP A 38 -1.94 -3.99 -27.39
CA ASP A 38 -0.80 -3.84 -26.46
C ASP A 38 -0.90 -2.52 -25.68
N THR A 39 -2.00 -2.35 -24.95
CA THR A 39 -2.30 -1.18 -24.13
C THR A 39 -2.97 -1.60 -22.83
N ARG A 40 -2.92 -0.73 -21.81
CA ARG A 40 -3.64 -0.94 -20.54
C ARG A 40 -5.13 -1.15 -20.78
N GLU A 41 -5.71 -0.32 -21.62
CA GLU A 41 -7.12 -0.36 -22.00
C GLU A 41 -7.49 -1.67 -22.69
N GLY A 42 -6.57 -2.21 -23.50
CA GLY A 42 -6.73 -3.52 -24.16
C GLY A 42 -6.83 -4.66 -23.15
N TRP A 43 -5.96 -4.66 -22.13
CA TRP A 43 -5.97 -5.66 -21.08
C TRP A 43 -7.23 -5.55 -20.20
N VAL A 44 -7.62 -4.33 -19.83
CA VAL A 44 -8.87 -4.08 -19.09
C VAL A 44 -10.10 -4.49 -19.88
N LYS A 45 -10.12 -4.25 -21.21
CA LYS A 45 -11.21 -4.69 -22.09
C LYS A 45 -11.33 -6.22 -22.14
N LEU A 46 -10.21 -6.95 -22.17
CA LEU A 46 -10.24 -8.41 -22.09
C LEU A 46 -10.88 -8.88 -20.78
N LEU A 47 -10.42 -8.37 -19.65
CA LEU A 47 -11.03 -8.66 -18.34
C LEU A 47 -12.53 -8.36 -18.33
N GLY A 48 -12.93 -7.19 -18.83
CA GLY A 48 -14.34 -6.79 -18.94
C GLY A 48 -15.17 -7.76 -19.80
N LYS A 49 -14.60 -8.32 -20.88
CA LYS A 49 -15.25 -9.36 -21.71
C LYS A 49 -15.40 -10.67 -20.93
N VAL A 50 -14.36 -11.09 -20.18
CA VAL A 50 -14.42 -12.29 -19.32
C VAL A 50 -15.54 -12.15 -18.30
N LEU A 51 -15.60 -11.03 -17.58
CA LEU A 51 -16.64 -10.76 -16.58
C LEU A 51 -18.04 -10.72 -17.21
N LYS A 52 -18.21 -10.00 -18.35
CA LYS A 52 -19.50 -9.94 -19.07
C LYS A 52 -19.96 -11.31 -19.54
N ALA A 53 -19.05 -12.15 -20.03
CA ALA A 53 -19.37 -13.52 -20.46
C ALA A 53 -19.90 -14.37 -19.30
N HIS A 54 -19.30 -14.27 -18.11
CA HIS A 54 -19.71 -15.08 -16.97
C HIS A 54 -20.94 -14.54 -16.22
N PHE A 55 -21.09 -13.22 -16.13
CA PHE A 55 -22.19 -12.64 -15.34
C PHE A 55 -23.44 -12.34 -16.17
N TYR A 56 -23.31 -12.07 -17.47
CA TYR A 56 -24.45 -11.58 -18.28
C TYR A 56 -24.78 -12.43 -19.48
N SER A 57 -23.83 -12.69 -20.42
CA SER A 57 -24.16 -13.32 -21.68
C SER A 57 -24.20 -14.86 -21.66
N GLY A 58 -23.39 -15.49 -20.82
CA GLY A 58 -23.18 -16.94 -20.83
C GLY A 58 -22.52 -17.46 -22.13
N GLN A 59 -21.95 -16.58 -22.95
CA GLN A 59 -21.33 -16.92 -24.23
C GLN A 59 -19.83 -17.09 -24.10
N SER A 60 -19.33 -18.21 -24.62
CA SER A 60 -17.90 -18.46 -24.78
C SER A 60 -17.33 -17.59 -25.88
N PHE A 61 -16.07 -17.23 -25.77
CA PHE A 61 -15.35 -16.46 -26.79
C PHE A 61 -13.86 -16.79 -26.81
N SER A 62 -13.23 -16.49 -27.94
CA SER A 62 -11.80 -16.60 -28.13
C SER A 62 -11.11 -15.22 -28.11
N TYR A 63 -9.83 -15.20 -27.73
CA TYR A 63 -9.02 -13.99 -27.82
C TYR A 63 -7.60 -14.30 -28.30
N SER A 64 -6.96 -13.29 -28.91
CA SER A 64 -5.58 -13.36 -29.39
C SER A 64 -4.69 -12.37 -28.67
N THR A 65 -3.48 -12.78 -28.33
CA THR A 65 -2.45 -11.94 -27.70
C THR A 65 -1.30 -11.60 -28.67
N GLN A 66 -1.46 -11.87 -29.96
CA GLN A 66 -0.40 -11.70 -30.97
C GLN A 66 0.11 -10.26 -31.13
N LEU A 67 -0.66 -9.26 -30.69
CA LEU A 67 -0.25 -7.85 -30.72
C LEU A 67 0.50 -7.41 -29.45
N ILE A 68 0.46 -8.22 -28.37
CA ILE A 68 1.16 -7.90 -27.13
C ILE A 68 2.65 -8.12 -27.34
N ARG A 69 3.45 -7.11 -27.03
CA ARG A 69 4.91 -7.17 -27.14
C ARG A 69 5.50 -8.34 -26.34
N GLY A 70 6.61 -8.86 -26.82
CA GLY A 70 7.33 -9.98 -26.21
C GLY A 70 7.92 -9.66 -24.85
N LYS A 71 8.22 -10.70 -24.07
CA LYS A 71 8.96 -10.56 -22.80
C LYS A 71 10.35 -10.00 -23.09
N GLY A 72 10.76 -8.96 -22.34
CA GLY A 72 12.06 -8.32 -22.48
C GLY A 72 12.09 -7.15 -23.47
N GLU A 73 11.03 -6.90 -24.24
CA GLU A 73 10.95 -5.74 -25.09
C GLU A 73 10.80 -4.45 -24.27
N PRO A 74 11.45 -3.33 -24.66
CA PRO A 74 11.40 -2.08 -23.92
C PRO A 74 9.98 -1.49 -23.88
N ILE A 75 9.62 -0.89 -22.74
CA ILE A 75 8.39 -0.13 -22.58
C ILE A 75 8.72 1.35 -22.73
N THR A 76 8.39 1.94 -23.88
CA THR A 76 8.50 3.37 -24.13
C THR A 76 7.48 4.11 -23.26
N GLY A 77 7.88 5.20 -22.62
CA GLY A 77 7.02 6.05 -21.79
C GLY A 77 6.98 5.73 -20.28
N PHE A 78 7.38 4.52 -19.86
CA PHE A 78 7.50 4.16 -18.44
C PHE A 78 8.90 3.69 -18.04
N GLY A 79 9.74 3.40 -19.02
CA GLY A 79 10.99 2.69 -18.81
C GLY A 79 10.76 1.23 -18.38
N GLY A 80 11.84 0.43 -18.42
CA GLY A 80 11.79 -0.99 -18.08
C GLY A 80 11.37 -1.88 -19.25
N VAL A 81 11.12 -3.15 -18.95
CA VAL A 81 10.88 -4.19 -19.95
C VAL A 81 9.53 -4.87 -19.78
N ALA A 82 8.94 -5.29 -20.89
CA ALA A 82 7.65 -5.97 -20.91
C ALA A 82 7.71 -7.37 -20.28
N SER A 83 6.65 -7.76 -19.61
CA SER A 83 6.46 -9.13 -19.07
C SER A 83 5.99 -10.14 -20.14
N GLY A 84 5.56 -9.67 -21.31
CA GLY A 84 4.86 -10.48 -22.31
C GLY A 84 3.43 -10.82 -21.89
N ALA A 85 2.75 -11.63 -22.70
CA ALA A 85 1.35 -11.97 -22.52
C ALA A 85 1.08 -13.09 -21.49
N ALA A 86 2.08 -13.86 -21.07
CA ALA A 86 1.88 -15.09 -20.32
C ALA A 86 1.09 -14.89 -19.02
N ILE A 87 1.44 -13.87 -18.22
CA ILE A 87 0.78 -13.58 -16.94
C ILE A 87 -0.67 -13.10 -17.13
N LEU A 88 -0.96 -12.38 -18.21
CA LEU A 88 -2.33 -11.98 -18.55
C LEU A 88 -3.18 -13.21 -18.87
N VAL A 89 -2.65 -14.12 -19.69
CA VAL A 89 -3.34 -15.38 -20.08
C VAL A 89 -3.64 -16.22 -18.83
N GLU A 90 -2.62 -16.47 -18.02
CA GLU A 90 -2.79 -17.21 -16.75
C GLU A 90 -3.85 -16.56 -15.86
N GLY A 91 -3.80 -15.25 -15.69
CA GLY A 91 -4.78 -14.54 -14.88
C GLY A 91 -6.21 -14.66 -15.40
N MET A 92 -6.41 -14.60 -16.73
CA MET A 92 -7.75 -14.78 -17.32
C MET A 92 -8.26 -16.21 -17.15
N GLU A 93 -7.39 -17.20 -17.25
CA GLU A 93 -7.73 -18.62 -17.01
C GLU A 93 -8.13 -18.84 -15.54
N LEU A 94 -7.36 -18.32 -14.58
CA LEU A 94 -7.65 -18.41 -13.15
C LEU A 94 -8.99 -17.75 -12.82
N ILE A 95 -9.23 -16.50 -13.26
CA ILE A 95 -10.49 -15.78 -13.02
C ILE A 95 -11.67 -16.55 -13.66
N SER A 96 -11.54 -17.01 -14.91
CA SER A 96 -12.57 -17.80 -15.58
C SER A 96 -12.84 -19.12 -14.82
N GLY A 97 -11.81 -19.74 -14.28
CA GLY A 97 -11.92 -20.93 -13.42
C GLY A 97 -12.75 -20.68 -12.18
N ILE A 98 -12.43 -19.63 -11.41
CA ILE A 98 -13.19 -19.22 -10.20
C ILE A 98 -14.67 -19.00 -10.56
N LEU A 99 -14.92 -18.20 -11.61
CA LEU A 99 -16.29 -17.88 -12.04
C LEU A 99 -17.04 -19.13 -12.51
N ASN A 100 -16.41 -20.03 -13.26
CA ASN A 100 -17.02 -21.30 -13.67
C ASN A 100 -17.36 -22.22 -12.49
N ASN A 101 -16.61 -22.16 -11.41
CA ASN A 101 -16.91 -22.94 -10.20
C ASN A 101 -18.15 -22.41 -9.44
N ARG A 102 -18.56 -21.17 -9.71
CA ARG A 102 -19.74 -20.52 -9.11
C ARG A 102 -20.97 -20.47 -10.02
N ARG A 103 -21.01 -21.24 -11.10
CA ARG A 103 -22.15 -21.29 -12.02
C ARG A 103 -23.49 -21.45 -11.31
N GLY A 104 -24.43 -20.55 -11.62
CA GLY A 104 -25.77 -20.52 -11.06
C GLY A 104 -25.86 -19.97 -9.63
N SER A 105 -24.74 -19.60 -9.01
CA SER A 105 -24.68 -19.04 -7.66
C SER A 105 -24.01 -17.68 -7.63
N GLN A 106 -24.07 -17.03 -6.48
CA GLN A 106 -23.30 -15.80 -6.23
C GLN A 106 -21.85 -16.15 -5.86
N LEU A 107 -20.98 -15.17 -6.03
CA LEU A 107 -19.61 -15.24 -5.49
C LEU A 107 -19.65 -15.23 -3.96
N LYS A 108 -18.62 -15.81 -3.37
CA LYS A 108 -18.28 -15.65 -1.96
C LYS A 108 -17.23 -14.54 -1.78
N PRO A 109 -17.05 -14.00 -0.55
CA PRO A 109 -15.96 -13.09 -0.23
C PRO A 109 -14.59 -13.56 -0.70
N ILE A 110 -14.26 -14.83 -0.47
CA ILE A 110 -12.98 -15.41 -0.88
C ILE A 110 -12.77 -15.43 -2.40
N ASP A 111 -13.83 -15.63 -3.19
CA ASP A 111 -13.73 -15.57 -4.66
C ASP A 111 -13.39 -14.16 -5.13
N CYS A 112 -13.99 -13.14 -4.49
CA CYS A 112 -13.70 -11.74 -4.78
C CYS A 112 -12.27 -11.37 -4.39
N LEU A 113 -11.79 -11.84 -3.23
CA LEU A 113 -10.39 -11.69 -2.82
C LEU A 113 -9.45 -12.24 -3.89
N ASP A 114 -9.68 -13.48 -4.31
CA ASP A 114 -8.81 -14.16 -5.27
C ASP A 114 -8.82 -13.46 -6.64
N ILE A 115 -9.99 -13.05 -7.14
CA ILE A 115 -10.10 -12.29 -8.40
C ILE A 115 -9.32 -10.98 -8.32
N MET A 116 -9.50 -10.18 -7.27
CA MET A 116 -8.79 -8.91 -7.10
C MET A 116 -7.28 -9.11 -6.97
N ASN A 117 -6.85 -10.14 -6.25
CA ASN A 117 -5.44 -10.46 -6.10
C ASN A 117 -4.79 -10.97 -7.40
N ILE A 118 -5.51 -11.74 -8.22
CA ILE A 118 -5.06 -12.15 -9.55
C ILE A 118 -4.88 -10.92 -10.44
N ILE A 119 -5.81 -9.94 -10.39
CA ILE A 119 -5.65 -8.66 -11.11
C ILE A 119 -4.39 -7.95 -10.63
N GLY A 120 -4.14 -7.89 -9.32
CA GLY A 120 -2.92 -7.33 -8.74
C GLY A 120 -1.66 -8.01 -9.28
N MET A 121 -1.66 -9.34 -9.33
CA MET A 121 -0.55 -10.14 -9.89
C MET A 121 -0.27 -9.80 -11.36
N ILE A 122 -1.31 -9.60 -12.18
CA ILE A 122 -1.16 -9.16 -13.57
C ILE A 122 -0.52 -7.76 -13.64
N VAL A 123 -0.94 -6.85 -12.77
CA VAL A 123 -0.46 -5.45 -12.77
C VAL A 123 1.03 -5.33 -12.42
N VAL A 124 1.54 -6.16 -11.49
CA VAL A 124 2.95 -6.10 -11.07
C VAL A 124 3.89 -6.89 -11.97
N ALA A 125 3.37 -7.61 -12.96
CA ALA A 125 4.19 -8.41 -13.86
C ALA A 125 5.27 -7.55 -14.56
N GLY A 126 6.50 -8.05 -14.56
CA GLY A 126 7.66 -7.36 -15.13
C GLY A 126 8.30 -6.32 -14.22
N ASN A 127 7.84 -6.14 -12.98
CA ASN A 127 8.38 -5.22 -11.97
C ASN A 127 8.41 -3.72 -12.37
N VAL A 128 7.85 -3.34 -13.51
CA VAL A 128 7.77 -1.96 -14.00
C VAL A 128 6.71 -1.17 -13.20
N ARG A 129 5.62 -1.85 -12.84
CA ARG A 129 4.54 -1.27 -12.04
C ARG A 129 4.51 -1.89 -10.67
N ARG A 130 4.12 -1.10 -9.69
CA ARG A 130 3.82 -1.58 -8.34
C ARG A 130 2.31 -1.55 -8.13
N SER A 131 1.77 -2.60 -7.52
CA SER A 131 0.41 -2.62 -7.00
C SER A 131 0.49 -2.85 -5.50
N ALA A 132 -0.35 -2.16 -4.77
CA ALA A 132 -0.66 -2.47 -3.39
C ALA A 132 -2.18 -2.49 -3.27
N GLN A 133 -2.69 -3.44 -2.51
CA GLN A 133 -4.12 -3.63 -2.30
C GLN A 133 -4.41 -3.80 -0.81
N ILE A 134 -5.58 -3.35 -0.36
CA ILE A 134 -6.15 -3.72 0.91
C ILE A 134 -7.53 -4.34 0.67
N ALA A 135 -7.72 -5.56 1.18
CA ALA A 135 -9.01 -6.24 1.21
C ALA A 135 -9.63 -6.05 2.59
N ILE A 136 -10.85 -5.55 2.65
CA ILE A 136 -11.58 -5.36 3.90
C ILE A 136 -12.74 -6.36 3.93
N GLY A 137 -12.69 -7.32 4.85
CA GLY A 137 -13.71 -8.34 5.05
C GLY A 137 -14.42 -8.21 6.40
N ASP A 138 -15.39 -9.09 6.62
CA ASP A 138 -16.08 -9.20 7.90
C ASP A 138 -15.23 -9.94 8.92
N TYR A 139 -15.26 -9.51 10.19
CA TYR A 139 -14.50 -10.13 11.27
C TYR A 139 -14.94 -11.57 11.58
N ASP A 140 -16.17 -11.95 11.21
CA ASP A 140 -16.76 -13.29 11.42
C ASP A 140 -16.66 -14.22 10.19
N ASP A 141 -15.98 -13.81 9.12
CA ASP A 141 -15.79 -14.65 7.93
C ASP A 141 -14.57 -15.57 8.10
N LEU A 142 -14.80 -16.77 8.63
CA LEU A 142 -13.75 -17.74 8.90
C LEU A 142 -13.03 -18.22 7.62
N GLU A 143 -13.72 -18.27 6.47
CA GLU A 143 -13.08 -18.65 5.20
C GLU A 143 -12.09 -17.57 4.78
N TYR A 144 -12.43 -16.30 4.99
CA TYR A 144 -11.54 -15.17 4.75
C TYR A 144 -10.37 -15.13 5.73
N LEU A 145 -10.62 -15.28 7.05
CA LEU A 145 -9.57 -15.29 8.06
C LEU A 145 -8.53 -16.39 7.84
N ARG A 146 -8.95 -17.53 7.29
CA ARG A 146 -8.06 -18.67 6.97
C ARG A 146 -7.37 -18.53 5.62
N ALA A 147 -7.64 -17.50 4.83
CA ALA A 147 -7.17 -17.38 3.45
C ALA A 147 -5.64 -17.34 3.29
N LYS A 148 -4.91 -16.88 4.33
CA LYS A 148 -3.45 -16.78 4.36
C LYS A 148 -2.80 -17.61 5.48
N ARG A 149 -3.50 -18.63 5.98
CA ARG A 149 -3.02 -19.56 6.99
C ARG A 149 -2.22 -20.68 6.31
N TRP A 150 -0.89 -20.58 6.34
CA TRP A 150 0.00 -21.57 5.71
C TRP A 150 0.08 -22.91 6.47
N ASP A 151 -0.27 -22.92 7.75
CA ASP A 151 -0.39 -24.14 8.56
C ASP A 151 -1.57 -25.04 8.15
N LEU A 152 -2.60 -24.45 7.51
CA LEU A 152 -3.78 -25.16 7.02
C LEU A 152 -3.62 -25.72 5.60
N GLY A 153 -2.53 -25.40 4.92
CA GLY A 153 -2.25 -25.85 3.56
C GLY A 153 -1.54 -24.84 2.69
N THR A 154 -1.48 -25.12 1.38
CA THR A 154 -0.83 -24.22 0.42
C THR A 154 -1.65 -22.94 0.21
N VAL A 155 -1.06 -21.81 0.51
CA VAL A 155 -1.65 -20.49 0.20
C VAL A 155 -1.41 -20.17 -1.27
N PRO A 156 -2.45 -19.88 -2.07
CA PRO A 156 -2.29 -19.46 -3.45
C PRO A 156 -1.39 -18.22 -3.58
N ARG A 157 -0.43 -18.25 -4.51
CA ARG A 157 0.59 -17.19 -4.64
C ARG A 157 0.02 -15.78 -4.87
N TRP A 158 -1.13 -15.66 -5.53
CA TRP A 158 -1.77 -14.37 -5.75
C TRP A 158 -2.27 -13.71 -4.46
N ARG A 159 -2.54 -14.47 -3.39
CA ARG A 159 -2.99 -13.91 -2.11
C ARG A 159 -1.96 -13.03 -1.41
N ALA A 160 -0.70 -13.04 -1.86
CA ALA A 160 0.32 -12.11 -1.41
C ALA A 160 0.11 -10.66 -1.94
N MET A 161 -0.85 -10.43 -2.87
CA MET A 161 -1.04 -9.13 -3.50
C MET A 161 -1.82 -8.13 -2.66
N SER A 162 -2.52 -8.54 -1.60
CA SER A 162 -3.28 -7.64 -0.73
C SER A 162 -2.87 -7.73 0.73
N ASN A 163 -2.91 -6.59 1.43
CA ASN A 163 -3.01 -6.56 2.88
C ASN A 163 -4.44 -6.94 3.26
N ASN A 164 -4.60 -8.05 3.97
CA ASN A 164 -5.92 -8.45 4.43
C ASN A 164 -6.25 -7.77 5.75
N SER A 165 -7.44 -7.19 5.84
CA SER A 165 -7.91 -6.48 7.01
C SER A 165 -9.38 -6.81 7.29
N ILE A 166 -9.80 -6.69 8.53
CA ILE A 166 -11.19 -6.89 8.92
C ILE A 166 -11.80 -5.60 9.47
N ASP A 167 -13.07 -5.36 9.14
CA ASP A 167 -13.87 -4.30 9.73
C ASP A 167 -14.50 -4.81 11.02
N CYS A 168 -14.16 -4.21 12.15
CA CYS A 168 -14.69 -4.57 13.45
C CYS A 168 -14.92 -3.31 14.28
N PHE A 169 -16.16 -3.11 14.74
CA PHE A 169 -16.53 -1.97 15.58
C PHE A 169 -16.43 -2.26 17.08
N ASP A 170 -16.36 -3.54 17.47
CA ASP A 170 -16.18 -3.99 18.85
C ASP A 170 -15.21 -5.15 18.91
N ALA A 171 -14.03 -4.90 19.45
CA ALA A 171 -12.95 -5.88 19.52
C ALA A 171 -13.28 -7.13 20.36
N LYS A 172 -14.29 -7.08 21.22
CA LYS A 172 -14.78 -8.26 21.97
C LYS A 172 -15.44 -9.30 21.07
N LEU A 173 -15.81 -8.92 19.85
CA LEU A 173 -16.40 -9.82 18.85
C LEU A 173 -15.35 -10.57 18.02
N LEU A 174 -14.06 -10.28 18.20
CA LEU A 174 -12.99 -10.91 17.43
C LEU A 174 -12.92 -12.42 17.72
N PRO A 175 -13.04 -13.28 16.69
CA PRO A 175 -12.95 -14.71 16.88
C PRO A 175 -11.51 -15.16 17.13
N THR A 176 -11.35 -16.36 17.67
CA THR A 176 -10.02 -16.96 17.91
C THR A 176 -9.17 -17.02 16.64
N GLU A 177 -9.80 -17.32 15.50
CA GLU A 177 -9.15 -17.42 14.18
C GLU A 177 -8.46 -16.10 13.77
N PHE A 178 -9.00 -14.94 14.16
CA PHE A 178 -8.32 -13.67 13.93
C PHE A 178 -6.94 -13.64 14.61
N TRP A 179 -6.90 -14.01 15.89
CA TRP A 179 -5.66 -14.02 16.65
C TRP A 179 -4.68 -15.10 16.18
N GLU A 180 -5.18 -16.23 15.67
CA GLU A 180 -4.34 -17.27 15.08
C GLU A 180 -3.58 -16.80 13.83
N THR A 181 -4.07 -15.78 13.10
CA THR A 181 -3.35 -15.22 11.95
C THR A 181 -2.01 -14.60 12.37
N TYR A 182 -1.87 -14.15 13.60
CA TYR A 182 -0.63 -13.56 14.14
C TYR A 182 0.43 -14.61 14.50
N GLU A 183 0.02 -15.84 14.76
CA GLU A 183 0.93 -16.91 15.13
C GLU A 183 1.24 -17.86 13.97
N GLN A 184 0.28 -18.11 13.09
CA GLN A 184 0.33 -19.20 12.13
C GLN A 184 -0.08 -18.80 10.71
N GLY A 185 -0.08 -17.49 10.42
CA GLY A 185 -0.48 -16.94 9.14
C GLY A 185 0.13 -15.56 8.89
N GLU A 186 -0.32 -14.89 7.83
CA GLU A 186 -0.06 -13.48 7.66
C GLU A 186 -1.01 -12.68 8.55
N PRO A 187 -0.49 -11.77 9.42
CA PRO A 187 -1.32 -10.97 10.31
C PRO A 187 -2.34 -10.12 9.57
N TYR A 188 -3.59 -10.14 10.01
CA TYR A 188 -4.64 -9.29 9.44
C TYR A 188 -4.68 -7.95 10.15
N GLY A 189 -4.89 -6.87 9.36
CA GLY A 189 -5.16 -5.54 9.90
C GLY A 189 -6.55 -5.48 10.56
N LEU A 190 -6.66 -4.68 11.60
CA LEU A 190 -7.90 -4.39 12.31
C LEU A 190 -8.34 -2.96 11.96
N ILE A 191 -9.55 -2.79 11.45
CA ILE A 191 -10.11 -1.52 10.97
C ILE A 191 -11.41 -1.23 11.71
N ASN A 192 -11.61 0.02 12.14
CA ASN A 192 -12.85 0.52 12.72
C ASN A 192 -13.45 1.60 11.81
N LEU A 193 -14.28 1.17 10.85
CA LEU A 193 -15.00 2.09 9.97
C LEU A 193 -16.02 2.94 10.73
N ALA A 194 -16.64 2.40 11.79
CA ALA A 194 -17.61 3.11 12.60
C ALA A 194 -16.98 4.33 13.28
N LEU A 195 -15.81 4.17 13.91
CA LEU A 195 -15.06 5.28 14.51
C LEU A 195 -14.58 6.27 13.45
N SER A 196 -14.10 5.78 12.31
CA SER A 196 -13.61 6.61 11.20
C SER A 196 -14.68 7.52 10.61
N ARG A 197 -15.94 7.05 10.60
CA ARG A 197 -17.11 7.84 10.18
C ARG A 197 -17.55 8.88 11.21
N LYS A 198 -17.36 8.59 12.49
CA LYS A 198 -17.87 9.37 13.60
C LYS A 198 -16.99 10.58 13.94
N VAL A 199 -15.67 10.43 13.85
CA VAL A 199 -14.72 11.45 14.34
C VAL A 199 -13.59 11.74 13.35
N GLY A 200 -13.09 12.97 13.41
CA GLY A 200 -11.79 13.37 12.90
C GLY A 200 -10.67 12.92 13.83
N ARG A 201 -10.05 13.84 14.58
CA ARG A 201 -9.19 13.47 15.70
C ARG A 201 -10.01 12.87 16.86
N LEU A 202 -9.39 12.05 17.68
CA LEU A 202 -10.06 11.53 18.89
C LEU A 202 -10.48 12.68 19.82
N GLY A 203 -11.70 12.59 20.32
CA GLY A 203 -12.29 13.61 21.19
C GLY A 203 -12.95 14.79 20.45
N GLU A 204 -12.87 14.83 19.11
CA GLU A 204 -13.54 15.83 18.28
C GLU A 204 -14.69 15.21 17.50
N TYR A 205 -15.88 15.80 17.61
CA TYR A 205 -17.07 15.34 16.88
C TYR A 205 -17.47 16.30 15.74
N GLU A 206 -16.66 17.34 15.49
CA GLU A 206 -17.00 18.43 14.57
C GLU A 206 -16.84 18.08 13.09
N TYR A 207 -16.06 17.04 12.75
CA TYR A 207 -15.77 16.66 11.37
C TYR A 207 -16.14 15.20 11.09
N PRO A 208 -17.45 14.85 11.16
CA PRO A 208 -17.90 13.51 10.82
C PRO A 208 -17.67 13.23 9.33
N ASP A 209 -17.44 11.97 9.01
CA ASP A 209 -17.12 11.50 7.66
C ASP A 209 -17.98 10.27 7.31
N PRO A 210 -19.30 10.47 7.19
CA PRO A 210 -20.27 9.36 7.12
C PRO A 210 -20.10 8.48 5.88
N ASP A 211 -19.47 8.99 4.82
CA ASP A 211 -19.32 8.31 3.55
C ASP A 211 -18.06 7.43 3.46
N VAL A 212 -17.32 7.28 4.54
CA VAL A 212 -16.15 6.36 4.56
C VAL A 212 -16.59 4.93 4.34
N GLU A 213 -16.08 4.30 3.30
CA GLU A 213 -16.35 2.91 2.92
C GLU A 213 -15.11 2.01 3.08
N GLY A 214 -13.91 2.61 3.15
CA GLY A 214 -12.67 1.87 3.24
C GLY A 214 -11.45 2.75 3.45
N PHE A 215 -10.30 2.19 3.11
CA PHE A 215 -8.99 2.81 3.28
C PHE A 215 -8.12 2.60 2.04
N ASN A 216 -7.09 3.43 1.90
CA ASN A 216 -5.99 3.16 0.99
C ASN A 216 -5.16 1.94 1.50
N PRO A 217 -4.31 1.31 0.67
CA PRO A 217 -3.63 0.05 0.99
C PRO A 217 -2.82 0.00 2.28
N CYS A 218 -2.31 1.13 2.74
CA CYS A 218 -1.57 1.22 4.00
C CYS A 218 -2.44 1.63 5.19
N ALA A 219 -3.75 1.84 4.98
CA ALA A 219 -4.74 2.17 6.01
C ALA A 219 -4.52 3.50 6.76
N GLU A 220 -3.72 4.42 6.22
CA GLU A 220 -3.54 5.74 6.80
C GLU A 220 -4.61 6.77 6.40
N GLN A 221 -5.29 6.55 5.26
CA GLN A 221 -6.31 7.48 4.78
C GLN A 221 -7.64 6.77 4.60
N SER A 222 -8.63 7.19 5.39
CA SER A 222 -10.03 6.78 5.21
C SER A 222 -10.60 7.38 3.92
N LEU A 223 -11.38 6.62 3.16
CA LEU A 223 -11.84 7.02 1.83
C LEU A 223 -13.32 6.68 1.64
N ALA A 224 -14.03 7.54 0.94
CA ALA A 224 -15.33 7.21 0.34
C ALA A 224 -15.11 6.31 -0.90
N ASN A 225 -16.20 5.74 -1.41
CA ASN A 225 -16.13 4.95 -2.63
C ASN A 225 -15.70 5.82 -3.81
N PHE A 226 -14.82 5.32 -4.69
CA PHE A 226 -14.16 6.03 -5.80
C PHE A 226 -13.24 7.19 -5.40
N GLU A 227 -12.99 7.44 -4.13
CA GLU A 227 -12.09 8.50 -3.68
C GLU A 227 -10.62 8.10 -3.82
N THR A 228 -9.76 9.08 -4.13
CA THR A 228 -8.31 8.88 -4.22
C THR A 228 -7.61 9.42 -2.98
N CYS A 229 -6.49 8.81 -2.59
CA CYS A 229 -5.62 9.36 -1.55
C CYS A 229 -4.70 10.45 -2.12
N CYS A 230 -4.59 11.58 -1.39
CA CYS A 230 -3.65 12.66 -1.66
C CYS A 230 -2.81 12.87 -0.40
N LEU A 231 -1.50 12.62 -0.50
CA LEU A 231 -0.61 12.54 0.66
C LEU A 231 0.60 13.47 0.52
N ALA A 232 1.03 14.03 1.64
CA ALA A 232 2.31 14.71 1.80
C ALA A 232 2.94 14.31 3.13
N GLU A 233 4.22 14.61 3.37
CA GLU A 233 4.92 14.25 4.59
C GLU A 233 5.75 15.39 5.17
N ILE A 234 5.71 15.51 6.50
CA ILE A 234 6.56 16.38 7.30
C ILE A 234 7.55 15.50 8.06
N TYR A 235 8.82 15.81 7.96
CA TYR A 235 9.90 15.19 8.73
C TYR A 235 10.03 15.91 10.08
N LEU A 236 9.24 15.48 11.07
CA LEU A 236 9.04 16.21 12.32
C LEU A 236 10.35 16.48 13.05
N SER A 237 11.23 15.50 13.14
CA SER A 237 12.53 15.64 13.82
C SER A 237 13.48 16.63 13.14
N ASN A 238 13.22 17.04 11.90
CA ASN A 238 14.02 18.00 11.16
C ASN A 238 13.46 19.42 11.21
N ILE A 239 12.35 19.65 11.91
CA ILE A 239 11.71 20.96 12.07
C ILE A 239 12.34 21.69 13.26
N GLU A 240 12.87 22.88 13.04
CA GLU A 240 13.62 23.62 14.07
C GLU A 240 12.73 24.49 14.98
N SER A 241 11.53 24.86 14.53
CA SER A 241 10.61 25.71 15.30
C SER A 241 9.14 25.50 14.95
N TYR A 242 8.25 25.88 15.84
CA TYR A 242 6.80 25.85 15.58
C TYR A 242 6.40 26.71 14.36
N GLU A 243 7.03 27.87 14.17
CA GLU A 243 6.77 28.73 13.01
C GLU A 243 7.19 28.06 11.71
N GLU A 244 8.28 27.29 11.73
CA GLU A 244 8.68 26.49 10.58
C GLU A 244 7.68 25.38 10.31
N LEU A 245 7.21 24.67 11.34
CA LEU A 245 6.17 23.64 11.20
C LEU A 245 4.92 24.20 10.50
N LYS A 246 4.43 25.36 10.94
CA LYS A 246 3.27 26.03 10.31
C LYS A 246 3.53 26.36 8.86
N ARG A 247 4.72 26.89 8.54
CA ARG A 247 5.10 27.27 7.17
C ARG A 247 5.13 26.03 6.26
N VAL A 248 5.80 24.96 6.68
CA VAL A 248 5.89 23.70 5.93
C VAL A 248 4.52 23.07 5.75
N ALA A 249 3.73 22.96 6.80
CA ALA A 249 2.37 22.42 6.76
C ALA A 249 1.46 23.23 5.80
N THR A 250 1.56 24.55 5.81
CA THR A 250 0.83 25.43 4.90
C THR A 250 1.22 25.21 3.43
N MET A 251 2.51 25.06 3.15
CA MET A 251 2.98 24.79 1.78
C MET A 251 2.46 23.45 1.27
N LEU A 252 2.59 22.38 2.07
CA LEU A 252 2.09 21.07 1.72
C LEU A 252 0.56 21.04 1.56
N TYR A 253 -0.15 21.76 2.41
CA TYR A 253 -1.60 21.96 2.27
C TYR A 253 -1.95 22.56 0.91
N ARG A 254 -1.30 23.65 0.50
CA ARG A 254 -1.55 24.28 -0.80
C ARG A 254 -1.30 23.34 -1.97
N VAL A 255 -0.16 22.65 -1.96
CA VAL A 255 0.17 21.66 -2.99
C VAL A 255 -0.91 20.60 -3.09
N ASN A 256 -1.32 20.00 -1.95
CA ASN A 256 -2.36 18.98 -1.93
C ASN A 256 -3.72 19.54 -2.39
N LYS A 257 -4.11 20.74 -1.93
CA LYS A 257 -5.39 21.37 -2.28
C LYS A 257 -5.52 21.57 -3.79
N HIS A 258 -4.47 22.09 -4.43
CA HIS A 258 -4.46 22.26 -5.88
C HIS A 258 -4.32 20.93 -6.64
N SER A 259 -3.59 19.97 -6.12
CA SER A 259 -3.53 18.63 -6.71
C SER A 259 -4.91 17.94 -6.74
N LEU A 260 -5.71 18.13 -5.70
CA LEU A 260 -7.08 17.61 -5.62
C LEU A 260 -8.06 18.29 -6.57
N SER A 261 -7.74 19.49 -7.06
CA SER A 261 -8.56 20.22 -8.05
C SER A 261 -8.29 19.81 -9.50
N LEU A 262 -7.30 18.94 -9.75
CA LEU A 262 -7.00 18.46 -11.08
C LEU A 262 -8.10 17.50 -11.57
N LYS A 263 -8.35 17.54 -12.88
CA LYS A 263 -9.33 16.64 -13.50
C LYS A 263 -8.95 15.19 -13.35
N SER A 264 -9.91 14.36 -12.97
CA SER A 264 -9.79 12.90 -13.03
C SER A 264 -10.35 12.38 -14.34
N HIS A 265 -9.77 11.27 -14.84
CA HIS A 265 -10.33 10.55 -16.00
C HIS A 265 -11.60 9.75 -15.65
N HIS A 266 -11.95 9.65 -14.39
CA HIS A 266 -13.12 8.92 -13.89
C HIS A 266 -14.11 9.92 -13.27
N PRO A 267 -15.32 10.12 -13.84
CA PRO A 267 -16.26 11.14 -13.39
C PRO A 267 -16.67 11.00 -11.91
N GLU A 268 -16.88 9.76 -11.45
CA GLU A 268 -17.24 9.49 -10.05
C GLU A 268 -16.12 9.88 -9.10
N THR A 269 -14.87 9.60 -9.47
CA THR A 269 -13.69 10.01 -8.70
C THR A 269 -13.58 11.53 -8.65
N GLU A 270 -13.74 12.22 -9.79
CA GLU A 270 -13.71 13.68 -9.85
C GLU A 270 -14.77 14.31 -8.95
N ALA A 271 -16.00 13.79 -8.99
CA ALA A 271 -17.10 14.31 -8.17
C ALA A 271 -16.81 14.16 -6.66
N ILE A 272 -16.33 12.98 -6.22
CA ILE A 272 -16.04 12.71 -4.81
C ILE A 272 -14.82 13.52 -4.32
N VAL A 273 -13.74 13.54 -5.10
CA VAL A 273 -12.52 14.28 -4.76
C VAL A 273 -12.79 15.78 -4.64
N ASN A 274 -13.53 16.35 -5.61
CA ASN A 274 -13.90 17.77 -5.58
C ASN A 274 -14.84 18.10 -4.42
N ARG A 275 -15.70 17.19 -4.01
CA ARG A 275 -16.59 17.38 -2.86
C ARG A 275 -15.82 17.35 -1.53
N ASN A 276 -14.96 16.36 -1.35
CA ASN A 276 -14.34 16.08 -0.06
C ASN A 276 -13.03 16.83 0.15
N MET A 277 -12.30 17.17 -0.92
CA MET A 277 -10.96 17.77 -0.85
C MET A 277 -10.08 17.13 0.22
N ARG A 278 -10.24 15.80 0.41
CA ARG A 278 -9.53 15.03 1.44
C ARG A 278 -8.05 14.96 1.15
N MET A 279 -7.26 15.31 2.13
CA MET A 279 -5.81 15.16 2.08
C MET A 279 -5.27 14.47 3.33
N GLY A 280 -4.03 14.02 3.28
CA GLY A 280 -3.30 13.45 4.40
C GLY A 280 -1.90 14.05 4.49
N ILE A 281 -1.74 15.13 5.25
CA ILE A 281 -0.41 15.65 5.60
C ILE A 281 0.11 14.77 6.73
N GLY A 282 1.08 13.91 6.41
CA GLY A 282 1.64 12.91 7.30
C GLY A 282 2.78 13.44 8.16
N ILE A 283 2.96 12.81 9.32
CA ILE A 283 4.15 12.97 10.17
C ILE A 283 5.03 11.74 9.99
N THR A 284 6.34 11.96 9.84
CA THR A 284 7.36 10.91 9.83
C THR A 284 8.56 11.33 10.67
N GLY A 285 9.37 10.37 11.15
CA GLY A 285 10.43 10.65 12.11
C GLY A 285 9.93 10.89 13.54
N PHE A 286 8.74 10.39 13.88
CA PHE A 286 8.12 10.65 15.20
C PHE A 286 8.96 10.16 16.37
N GLN A 287 9.63 9.02 16.24
CA GLN A 287 10.47 8.48 17.31
C GLN A 287 11.79 9.24 17.51
N MET A 288 12.19 10.03 16.55
CA MET A 288 13.39 10.89 16.62
C MET A 288 13.05 12.32 17.05
N ALA A 289 11.77 12.69 17.04
CA ALA A 289 11.32 14.02 17.43
C ALA A 289 11.41 14.23 18.95
N THR A 290 11.78 15.44 19.35
CA THR A 290 11.74 15.87 20.77
C THR A 290 10.30 15.96 21.27
N GLN A 291 10.11 15.96 22.59
CA GLN A 291 8.78 16.16 23.17
C GLN A 291 8.18 17.51 22.77
N GLU A 292 8.99 18.56 22.75
CA GLU A 292 8.55 19.88 22.30
C GLU A 292 8.01 19.87 20.86
N GLN A 293 8.72 19.19 19.93
CA GLN A 293 8.24 19.04 18.53
C GLN A 293 6.92 18.26 18.47
N LYS A 294 6.75 17.23 19.29
CA LYS A 294 5.49 16.47 19.38
C LYS A 294 4.35 17.33 19.91
N ASP A 295 4.62 18.16 20.92
CA ASP A 295 3.61 19.04 21.53
C ASP A 295 3.09 20.12 20.56
N TRP A 296 3.87 20.53 19.55
CA TRP A 296 3.43 21.46 18.52
C TRP A 296 2.30 20.93 17.62
N LEU A 297 2.12 19.60 17.54
CA LEU A 297 1.21 18.99 16.56
C LEU A 297 -0.25 19.37 16.78
N ALA A 298 -0.70 19.42 18.03
CA ALA A 298 -2.09 19.77 18.35
C ALA A 298 -2.45 21.20 17.90
N ASP A 299 -1.59 22.17 18.20
CA ASP A 299 -1.79 23.57 17.84
C ASP A 299 -1.64 23.78 16.33
N CYS A 300 -0.69 23.07 15.68
CA CYS A 300 -0.52 23.12 14.24
C CYS A 300 -1.74 22.57 13.49
N TYR A 301 -2.39 21.52 13.98
CA TYR A 301 -3.64 21.04 13.41
C TYR A 301 -4.76 22.07 13.50
N VAL A 302 -4.95 22.71 14.66
CA VAL A 302 -5.95 23.78 14.83
C VAL A 302 -5.67 24.95 13.86
N TYR A 303 -4.40 25.34 13.73
CA TYR A 303 -3.97 26.34 12.75
C TYR A 303 -4.32 25.91 11.31
N LEU A 304 -4.04 24.66 10.91
CA LEU A 304 -4.34 24.17 9.56
C LEU A 304 -5.84 24.15 9.26
N ARG A 305 -6.69 23.81 10.25
CA ARG A 305 -8.15 23.87 10.08
C ARG A 305 -8.65 25.28 9.84
N ALA A 306 -8.16 26.24 10.62
CA ALA A 306 -8.48 27.66 10.40
C ALA A 306 -7.99 28.13 9.03
N TYR A 307 -6.77 27.75 8.65
CA TYR A 307 -6.19 28.07 7.35
C TYR A 307 -6.99 27.45 6.18
N ASP A 308 -7.42 26.20 6.28
CA ASP A 308 -8.25 25.55 5.27
C ASP A 308 -9.55 26.31 5.03
N LYS A 309 -10.23 26.71 6.09
CA LYS A 309 -11.48 27.48 6.00
C LYS A 309 -11.31 28.80 5.26
N GLU A 310 -10.27 29.57 5.60
CA GLU A 310 -9.99 30.87 4.96
C GLU A 310 -9.52 30.67 3.51
N TYR A 311 -8.58 29.77 3.27
CA TYR A 311 -8.00 29.52 1.95
C TYR A 311 -9.03 28.96 0.98
N SER A 312 -9.87 28.03 1.42
CA SER A 312 -10.93 27.45 0.61
C SER A 312 -11.95 28.50 0.21
N LYS A 313 -12.38 29.35 1.15
CA LYS A 313 -13.28 30.48 0.86
C LYS A 313 -12.68 31.47 -0.14
N LEU A 314 -11.41 31.81 0.02
CA LEU A 314 -10.72 32.77 -0.85
C LEU A 314 -10.57 32.26 -2.29
N ASN A 315 -10.34 30.96 -2.46
CA ASN A 315 -10.04 30.35 -3.76
C ASN A 315 -11.24 29.58 -4.37
N GLY A 316 -12.40 29.61 -3.72
CA GLY A 316 -13.61 28.94 -4.23
C GLY A 316 -13.57 27.42 -4.13
N PHE A 317 -12.76 26.85 -3.23
CA PHE A 317 -12.72 25.41 -2.95
C PHE A 317 -13.69 25.04 -1.83
N PRO A 318 -14.22 23.82 -1.80
CA PRO A 318 -14.80 23.24 -0.59
C PRO A 318 -13.75 23.14 0.53
N GLU A 319 -14.19 23.23 1.79
CA GLU A 319 -13.33 22.88 2.92
C GLU A 319 -12.96 21.40 2.86
N SER A 320 -11.77 21.05 3.29
CA SER A 320 -11.29 19.66 3.29
C SER A 320 -11.94 18.87 4.41
N ILE A 321 -12.55 17.73 4.08
CA ILE A 321 -13.18 16.86 5.10
C ILE A 321 -12.14 16.33 6.10
N LYS A 322 -10.93 16.03 5.65
CA LYS A 322 -9.77 15.61 6.46
C LYS A 322 -8.50 16.28 5.94
N LEU A 323 -7.55 16.60 6.82
CA LEU A 323 -6.30 17.30 6.49
C LEU A 323 -5.05 16.47 6.76
N THR A 324 -5.06 15.64 7.79
CA THR A 324 -3.85 15.08 8.37
C THR A 324 -3.91 13.56 8.52
N THR A 325 -2.73 12.96 8.62
CA THR A 325 -2.57 11.51 8.77
C THR A 325 -1.22 11.17 9.40
N THR A 326 -0.98 9.89 9.65
CA THR A 326 0.37 9.33 9.87
C THR A 326 0.50 8.06 9.07
N LYS A 327 1.42 8.04 8.13
CA LYS A 327 1.63 6.92 7.22
C LYS A 327 2.95 6.18 7.52
N PRO A 328 3.06 4.88 7.16
CA PRO A 328 4.32 4.17 7.21
C PRO A 328 5.19 4.58 6.01
N SER A 329 6.04 5.59 6.20
CA SER A 329 6.89 6.16 5.16
C SER A 329 8.12 5.29 4.89
N GLY A 330 8.00 4.28 4.04
CA GLY A 330 9.10 3.35 3.77
C GLY A 330 10.14 3.84 2.75
N THR A 331 9.91 4.97 2.09
CA THR A 331 10.80 5.51 1.04
C THR A 331 11.21 6.95 1.33
N LEU A 332 10.25 7.84 1.57
CA LEU A 332 10.55 9.26 1.81
C LEU A 332 11.28 9.49 3.14
N SER A 333 11.01 8.67 4.18
CA SER A 333 11.76 8.71 5.43
C SER A 333 13.26 8.47 5.23
N LEU A 334 13.64 7.60 4.28
CA LEU A 334 15.05 7.35 3.95
C LEU A 334 15.73 8.57 3.33
N LEU A 335 15.00 9.34 2.53
CA LEU A 335 15.51 10.57 1.93
C LEU A 335 15.90 11.60 2.99
N ALA A 336 15.15 11.65 4.09
CA ALA A 336 15.40 12.56 5.21
C ALA A 336 16.25 11.94 6.33
N GLY A 337 16.61 10.66 6.24
CA GLY A 337 17.38 9.95 7.27
C GLY A 337 16.63 9.75 8.59
N VAL A 338 15.30 9.64 8.55
CA VAL A 338 14.45 9.54 9.74
C VAL A 338 13.70 8.21 9.80
N THR A 339 13.17 7.86 10.99
CA THR A 339 12.32 6.67 11.17
C THR A 339 11.00 6.81 10.42
N SER A 340 10.41 5.69 10.04
CA SER A 340 9.21 5.62 9.20
C SER A 340 7.94 5.95 10.00
N GLY A 341 7.27 7.07 9.72
CA GLY A 341 6.00 7.44 10.35
C GLY A 341 6.10 7.47 11.89
N VAL A 342 5.26 6.70 12.56
CA VAL A 342 5.25 6.52 14.02
C VAL A 342 6.20 5.43 14.50
N HIS A 343 6.72 4.60 13.56
CA HIS A 343 7.48 3.41 13.91
C HIS A 343 8.85 3.74 14.52
N PRO A 344 9.32 2.93 15.49
CA PRO A 344 10.71 2.93 15.90
C PRO A 344 11.62 2.39 14.77
N ALA A 345 12.92 2.41 14.97
CA ALA A 345 13.89 1.77 14.07
C ALA A 345 13.68 0.25 14.10
N THR A 346 12.93 -0.28 13.14
CA THR A 346 12.42 -1.67 13.13
C THR A 346 13.50 -2.73 13.02
N ALA A 347 14.63 -2.39 12.39
CA ALA A 347 15.78 -3.27 12.21
C ALA A 347 16.98 -2.87 13.10
N GLY A 348 16.75 -2.05 14.13
CA GLY A 348 17.81 -1.53 14.99
C GLY A 348 18.53 -0.31 14.40
N GLN A 349 19.57 0.15 15.10
CA GLN A 349 20.33 1.36 14.71
C GLN A 349 21.14 1.16 13.43
N TYR A 350 21.73 0.00 13.23
CA TYR A 350 22.49 -0.38 12.03
C TYR A 350 21.70 -1.42 11.25
N TYR A 351 21.51 -1.20 9.96
CA TYR A 351 20.70 -2.09 9.14
C TYR A 351 21.13 -2.09 7.67
N ILE A 352 20.76 -3.15 6.96
CA ILE A 352 20.82 -3.22 5.51
C ILE A 352 19.44 -2.83 4.97
N ARG A 353 19.41 -1.85 4.07
CA ARG A 353 18.26 -1.57 3.22
C ARG A 353 18.46 -2.24 1.87
N ARG A 354 17.56 -3.16 1.52
CA ARG A 354 17.58 -3.82 0.20
C ARG A 354 16.54 -3.22 -0.73
N ILE A 355 16.95 -2.93 -1.94
CA ILE A 355 16.12 -2.37 -3.01
C ILE A 355 16.12 -3.32 -4.19
N ARG A 356 14.94 -3.63 -4.69
CA ARG A 356 14.74 -4.46 -5.88
C ARG A 356 14.71 -3.59 -7.12
N ILE A 357 15.52 -3.96 -8.11
CA ILE A 357 15.72 -3.21 -9.35
C ILE A 357 15.62 -4.21 -10.50
N ALA A 358 15.07 -3.81 -11.66
CA ALA A 358 15.12 -4.64 -12.85
C ALA A 358 16.59 -4.90 -13.24
N SER A 359 16.93 -6.15 -13.58
CA SER A 359 18.33 -6.53 -13.86
C SER A 359 18.95 -5.74 -15.01
N GLU A 360 18.13 -5.29 -15.96
CA GLU A 360 18.55 -4.52 -17.14
C GLU A 360 18.62 -2.99 -16.86
N SER A 361 18.36 -2.55 -15.62
CA SER A 361 18.43 -1.14 -15.29
C SER A 361 19.88 -0.62 -15.33
N PRO A 362 20.16 0.53 -15.95
CA PRO A 362 21.49 1.12 -15.95
C PRO A 362 21.99 1.47 -14.53
N LEU A 363 21.09 1.63 -13.56
CA LEU A 363 21.43 1.83 -12.15
C LEU A 363 22.24 0.66 -11.56
N VAL A 364 22.07 -0.55 -12.08
CA VAL A 364 22.75 -1.75 -11.55
C VAL A 364 24.25 -1.61 -11.67
N GLU A 365 24.74 -1.18 -12.82
CA GLU A 365 26.17 -1.00 -13.05
C GLU A 365 26.74 0.17 -12.23
N VAL A 366 25.99 1.25 -12.07
CA VAL A 366 26.36 2.38 -11.21
C VAL A 366 26.51 1.92 -9.75
N ILE A 367 25.56 1.17 -9.23
CA ILE A 367 25.57 0.65 -7.85
C ILE A 367 26.80 -0.26 -7.63
N LYS A 368 27.05 -1.20 -8.55
CA LYS A 368 28.22 -2.09 -8.49
C LYS A 368 29.55 -1.32 -8.54
N ALA A 369 29.65 -0.33 -9.44
CA ALA A 369 30.85 0.50 -9.58
C ALA A 369 31.18 1.31 -8.31
N HIS A 370 30.15 1.60 -7.48
CA HIS A 370 30.32 2.26 -6.20
C HIS A 370 30.54 1.29 -5.03
N GLY A 371 30.73 -0.01 -5.30
CA GLY A 371 31.09 -1.02 -4.32
C GLY A 371 29.95 -1.61 -3.50
N TYR A 372 28.69 -1.36 -3.87
CA TYR A 372 27.56 -1.97 -3.20
C TYR A 372 27.29 -3.38 -3.71
N GLU A 373 26.84 -4.24 -2.82
CA GLU A 373 26.47 -5.61 -3.15
C GLU A 373 25.18 -5.66 -3.98
N VAL A 374 25.23 -6.43 -5.08
CA VAL A 374 24.07 -6.66 -5.95
C VAL A 374 24.00 -8.14 -6.29
N GLU A 375 22.88 -8.78 -5.96
CA GLU A 375 22.63 -10.20 -6.23
C GLU A 375 21.29 -10.40 -6.95
N TYR A 376 21.04 -11.57 -7.55
CA TYR A 376 19.72 -11.88 -8.10
C TYR A 376 18.70 -12.12 -6.99
N GLN A 377 17.44 -11.73 -7.25
CA GLN A 377 16.35 -12.00 -6.32
C GLN A 377 16.15 -13.51 -6.15
N MET A 378 16.06 -13.94 -4.89
CA MET A 378 15.73 -15.31 -4.54
C MET A 378 14.22 -15.43 -4.30
N ASN A 379 13.58 -16.39 -4.97
CA ASN A 379 12.20 -16.74 -4.75
C ASN A 379 12.03 -17.56 -3.46
N LEU A 380 10.80 -17.71 -2.97
CA LEU A 380 10.51 -18.49 -1.76
C LEU A 380 10.91 -19.97 -1.88
N ASP A 381 10.92 -20.53 -3.08
CA ASP A 381 11.35 -21.91 -3.37
C ASP A 381 12.88 -22.05 -3.51
N GLY A 382 13.63 -20.97 -3.32
CA GLY A 382 15.08 -20.92 -3.46
C GLY A 382 15.59 -20.76 -4.89
N SER A 383 14.74 -20.72 -5.90
CA SER A 383 15.11 -20.41 -7.28
C SER A 383 15.49 -18.93 -7.44
N LEU A 384 16.33 -18.61 -8.43
CA LEU A 384 16.73 -17.23 -8.72
C LEU A 384 15.84 -16.63 -9.81
N ASP A 385 15.26 -15.47 -9.50
CA ASP A 385 14.64 -14.61 -10.52
C ASP A 385 15.72 -13.72 -11.15
N ARG A 386 16.12 -14.05 -12.37
CA ARG A 386 17.16 -13.31 -13.10
C ARG A 386 16.66 -12.01 -13.73
N SER A 387 15.36 -11.72 -13.66
CA SER A 387 14.81 -10.46 -14.14
C SER A 387 14.92 -9.33 -13.12
N THR A 388 15.19 -9.67 -11.87
CA THR A 388 15.28 -8.74 -10.74
C THR A 388 16.57 -8.93 -9.98
N VAL A 389 17.24 -7.85 -9.65
CA VAL A 389 18.37 -7.82 -8.72
C VAL A 389 18.00 -7.13 -7.43
N VAL A 390 18.69 -7.49 -6.36
CA VAL A 390 18.58 -6.93 -5.02
C VAL A 390 19.87 -6.22 -4.69
N ALA A 391 19.83 -4.91 -4.54
CA ALA A 391 20.96 -4.10 -4.12
C ALA A 391 20.88 -3.86 -2.60
N SER A 392 21.98 -4.09 -1.89
CA SER A 392 22.11 -3.98 -0.44
C SER A 392 22.85 -2.70 -0.05
N PHE A 393 22.17 -1.85 0.72
CA PHE A 393 22.72 -0.58 1.20
C PHE A 393 22.86 -0.63 2.73
N PRO A 394 24.11 -0.61 3.28
CA PRO A 394 24.30 -0.46 4.71
C PRO A 394 23.89 0.95 5.14
N CYS A 395 23.03 1.02 6.14
CA CYS A 395 22.44 2.26 6.65
C CYS A 395 22.57 2.31 8.18
N LYS A 396 22.53 3.54 8.72
CA LYS A 396 22.45 3.76 10.17
C LYS A 396 21.49 4.90 10.50
N TYR A 397 20.81 4.79 11.63
CA TYR A 397 20.13 5.93 12.24
C TYR A 397 21.08 6.71 13.15
N PRO A 398 20.78 7.98 13.46
CA PRO A 398 21.50 8.75 14.46
C PRO A 398 21.54 8.04 15.82
N ASP A 399 22.57 8.33 16.61
CA ASP A 399 22.73 7.76 17.94
C ASP A 399 21.55 8.17 18.85
N GLY A 400 21.05 7.22 19.65
CA GLY A 400 19.90 7.43 20.55
C GLY A 400 18.53 7.25 19.88
N THR A 401 18.46 6.91 18.58
CA THR A 401 17.19 6.54 17.96
C THR A 401 16.63 5.26 18.59
N LYS A 402 15.39 5.32 19.10
CA LYS A 402 14.71 4.14 19.68
C LYS A 402 14.50 3.07 18.63
N SER A 403 14.89 1.84 18.96
CA SER A 403 14.59 0.66 18.15
C SER A 403 13.30 -0.02 18.59
N ALA A 404 12.80 -0.95 17.79
CA ALA A 404 11.65 -1.76 18.17
C ALA A 404 11.92 -2.62 19.42
N ASP A 405 13.18 -2.96 19.69
CA ASP A 405 13.55 -3.74 20.87
C ASP A 405 13.57 -2.89 22.16
N ASP A 406 13.66 -1.57 22.03
CA ASP A 406 13.63 -0.63 23.15
C ASP A 406 12.20 -0.25 23.58
N MET A 407 11.17 -0.76 22.90
CA MET A 407 9.77 -0.41 23.14
C MET A 407 8.90 -1.65 23.30
N THR A 408 7.98 -1.60 24.27
CA THR A 408 6.87 -2.54 24.37
C THR A 408 5.82 -2.26 23.31
N VAL A 409 4.92 -3.23 23.04
CA VAL A 409 3.78 -2.98 22.16
C VAL A 409 2.87 -1.88 22.70
N PHE A 410 2.73 -1.76 24.02
CA PHE A 410 1.85 -0.77 24.66
C PHE A 410 2.38 0.66 24.50
N GLU A 411 3.69 0.88 24.62
CA GLU A 411 4.31 2.18 24.33
C GLU A 411 4.10 2.60 22.87
N GLN A 412 4.20 1.65 21.93
CA GLN A 412 3.90 1.93 20.52
C GLN A 412 2.41 2.31 20.31
N LEU A 413 1.49 1.63 21.01
CA LEU A 413 0.05 1.95 20.97
C LEU A 413 -0.28 3.30 21.61
N ASP A 414 0.45 3.72 22.64
CA ASP A 414 0.30 5.05 23.25
C ASP A 414 0.74 6.16 22.28
N ASP A 415 1.81 5.96 21.53
CA ASP A 415 2.22 6.87 20.44
C ASP A 415 1.15 6.98 19.34
N VAL A 416 0.50 5.87 18.99
CA VAL A 416 -0.62 5.87 18.04
C VAL A 416 -1.80 6.68 18.57
N LYS A 417 -2.20 6.47 19.83
CA LYS A 417 -3.27 7.26 20.47
C LYS A 417 -2.92 8.74 20.52
N PHE A 418 -1.66 9.06 20.86
CA PHE A 418 -1.19 10.44 20.88
C PHE A 418 -1.38 11.10 19.52
N LEU A 419 -0.91 10.47 18.44
CA LEU A 419 -1.05 11.00 17.09
C LEU A 419 -2.49 11.07 16.61
N GLN A 420 -3.32 10.08 16.91
CA GLN A 420 -4.73 10.06 16.55
C GLN A 420 -5.52 11.18 17.28
N LYS A 421 -5.07 11.58 18.46
CA LYS A 421 -5.67 12.67 19.24
C LYS A 421 -5.16 14.04 18.84
N ASN A 422 -3.88 14.18 18.58
CA ASN A 422 -3.24 15.49 18.44
C ASN A 422 -3.00 15.90 16.98
N TRP A 423 -2.92 14.95 16.05
CA TRP A 423 -2.59 15.25 14.65
C TRP A 423 -3.54 14.60 13.64
N SER A 424 -3.60 13.26 13.60
CA SER A 424 -4.21 12.52 12.49
C SER A 424 -5.72 12.49 12.56
N ASP A 425 -6.39 13.22 11.70
CA ASP A 425 -7.85 13.18 11.56
C ASP A 425 -8.33 12.10 10.56
N ASN A 426 -7.49 11.64 9.63
CA ASN A 426 -7.72 10.40 8.90
C ASN A 426 -7.43 9.20 9.83
N SER A 427 -6.24 8.64 9.77
CA SER A 427 -5.83 7.51 10.61
C SER A 427 -4.32 7.57 10.89
N VAL A 428 -3.89 6.82 11.89
CA VAL A 428 -2.48 6.49 12.12
C VAL A 428 -2.28 5.05 11.66
N SER A 429 -1.53 4.86 10.59
CA SER A 429 -1.17 3.53 10.15
C SER A 429 0.07 3.04 10.89
N VAL A 430 -0.06 1.91 11.54
CA VAL A 430 1.00 1.29 12.33
C VAL A 430 1.02 -0.22 12.14
N THR A 431 2.21 -0.80 12.16
CA THR A 431 2.43 -2.19 12.49
C THR A 431 3.18 -2.20 13.82
N ALA A 432 2.46 -2.45 14.93
CA ALA A 432 3.04 -2.50 16.25
C ALA A 432 3.74 -3.85 16.48
N TYR A 433 4.97 -3.81 16.97
CA TYR A 433 5.77 -5.00 17.18
C TYR A 433 5.56 -5.50 18.59
N TYR A 434 5.29 -6.81 18.75
CA TYR A 434 5.08 -7.45 20.04
C TYR A 434 5.93 -8.71 20.18
N VAL A 435 6.21 -9.12 21.42
CA VAL A 435 6.79 -10.43 21.75
C VAL A 435 5.68 -11.41 22.14
N LYS A 436 5.93 -12.71 21.99
CA LYS A 436 4.90 -13.74 22.19
C LYS A 436 4.26 -13.68 23.59
N GLU A 437 5.06 -13.32 24.58
CA GLU A 437 4.65 -13.20 25.99
C GLU A 437 3.64 -12.06 26.22
N GLU A 438 3.68 -11.01 25.40
CA GLU A 438 2.75 -9.88 25.46
C GLU A 438 1.36 -10.20 24.88
N LEU A 439 1.22 -11.24 24.05
CA LEU A 439 -0.01 -11.50 23.32
C LEU A 439 -1.27 -11.65 24.19
N PRO A 440 -1.26 -12.33 25.34
CA PRO A 440 -2.46 -12.42 26.19
C PRO A 440 -2.91 -11.08 26.74
N GLU A 441 -1.97 -10.23 27.18
CA GLU A 441 -2.24 -8.88 27.67
C GLU A 441 -2.65 -7.94 26.53
N LEU A 442 -2.02 -8.07 25.36
CA LEU A 442 -2.38 -7.32 24.16
C LEU A 442 -3.83 -7.59 23.73
N LYS A 443 -4.28 -8.85 23.76
CA LYS A 443 -5.68 -9.19 23.47
C LYS A 443 -6.64 -8.45 24.38
N LYS A 444 -6.40 -8.51 25.68
CA LYS A 444 -7.21 -7.80 26.68
C LYS A 444 -7.18 -6.29 26.47
N TYR A 445 -6.00 -5.73 26.21
CA TYR A 445 -5.83 -4.30 25.95
C TYR A 445 -6.64 -3.84 24.73
N ILE A 446 -6.64 -4.62 23.65
CA ILE A 446 -7.40 -4.33 22.44
C ILE A 446 -8.91 -4.42 22.70
N GLU A 447 -9.39 -5.43 23.44
CA GLU A 447 -10.80 -5.55 23.83
C GLU A 447 -11.29 -4.34 24.65
N GLU A 448 -10.41 -3.74 25.47
CA GLU A 448 -10.76 -2.61 26.34
C GLU A 448 -10.60 -1.25 25.65
N ASN A 449 -9.71 -1.12 24.67
CA ASN A 449 -9.28 0.18 24.15
C ASN A 449 -9.59 0.43 22.67
N PHE A 450 -9.76 -0.61 21.84
CA PHE A 450 -9.83 -0.45 20.39
C PHE A 450 -11.00 0.43 19.92
N ASN A 451 -12.16 0.22 20.50
CA ASN A 451 -13.42 0.78 19.98
C ASN A 451 -13.41 2.31 19.91
N ASP A 452 -12.75 2.98 20.86
CA ASP A 452 -12.79 4.43 21.00
C ASP A 452 -11.44 5.13 20.70
N ASN A 453 -10.34 4.36 20.56
CA ASN A 453 -9.02 4.94 20.47
C ASN A 453 -8.28 4.65 19.16
N PHE A 454 -8.70 3.64 18.40
CA PHE A 454 -7.97 3.22 17.21
C PHE A 454 -8.88 3.09 16.00
N LYS A 455 -8.52 3.75 14.90
CA LYS A 455 -9.20 3.57 13.61
C LYS A 455 -8.63 2.41 12.83
N THR A 456 -7.33 2.20 12.93
CA THR A 456 -6.61 1.09 12.28
C THR A 456 -5.47 0.62 13.15
N LEU A 457 -5.25 -0.69 13.18
CA LEU A 457 -4.09 -1.33 13.82
C LEU A 457 -3.64 -2.55 13.01
N SER A 458 -2.36 -2.83 13.04
CA SER A 458 -1.83 -4.15 12.73
C SER A 458 -0.68 -4.48 13.67
N PHE A 459 -0.38 -5.77 13.82
CA PHE A 459 0.65 -6.24 14.73
C PHE A 459 1.58 -7.20 14.01
N LEU A 460 2.84 -7.24 14.44
CA LEU A 460 3.82 -8.19 13.94
C LEU A 460 4.65 -8.73 15.09
N LEU A 461 4.75 -10.05 15.16
CA LEU A 461 5.59 -10.74 16.14
C LEU A 461 7.06 -10.39 15.87
N LYS A 462 7.78 -9.92 16.91
CA LYS A 462 9.23 -9.81 16.89
C LYS A 462 9.80 -11.23 16.79
N SER A 463 10.12 -11.70 15.60
CA SER A 463 10.79 -12.98 15.43
C SER A 463 12.28 -12.75 15.29
N GLY A 464 13.09 -13.39 16.12
CA GLY A 464 14.51 -13.55 15.86
C GLY A 464 14.69 -14.32 14.54
N ALA A 465 15.52 -13.81 13.64
CA ALA A 465 15.87 -14.38 12.34
C ALA A 465 14.64 -14.95 11.57
N SER A 466 13.95 -14.11 10.83
CA SER A 466 12.94 -14.60 9.88
C SER A 466 13.64 -15.51 8.85
N GLY A 467 13.04 -16.66 8.53
CA GLY A 467 13.54 -17.56 7.49
C GLY A 467 13.51 -16.95 6.06
N PHE A 468 13.11 -15.68 5.94
CA PHE A 468 13.08 -14.95 4.67
C PHE A 468 14.45 -14.38 4.36
N LYS A 469 15.04 -14.85 3.27
CA LYS A 469 16.26 -14.26 2.70
C LYS A 469 15.93 -12.93 2.00
N GLN A 470 16.91 -12.01 1.97
CA GLN A 470 16.78 -10.72 1.26
C GLN A 470 15.61 -9.84 1.75
N MET A 471 15.37 -9.78 3.06
CA MET A 471 14.36 -8.86 3.63
C MET A 471 14.65 -7.41 3.23
N PRO A 472 13.62 -6.58 3.03
CA PRO A 472 13.79 -5.16 2.72
C PRO A 472 14.59 -4.38 3.77
N PHE A 473 14.48 -4.77 5.04
CA PHE A 473 15.26 -4.27 6.17
C PHE A 473 15.80 -5.45 6.96
N GLU A 474 17.07 -5.42 7.29
CA GLU A 474 17.75 -6.44 8.09
C GLU A 474 18.69 -5.77 9.07
N GLY A 475 18.51 -6.04 10.38
CA GLY A 475 19.39 -5.54 11.43
C GLY A 475 20.79 -6.16 11.33
N ILE A 476 21.81 -5.35 11.51
CA ILE A 476 23.23 -5.77 11.52
C ILE A 476 23.95 -5.15 12.71
N THR A 477 25.11 -5.72 13.06
CA THR A 477 25.96 -5.12 14.07
C THR A 477 26.72 -3.90 13.54
N LYS A 478 27.26 -3.10 14.46
CA LYS A 478 28.12 -1.97 14.10
C LYS A 478 29.33 -2.42 13.29
N GLU A 479 29.95 -3.53 13.68
CA GLU A 479 31.14 -4.10 13.02
C GLU A 479 30.80 -4.54 11.59
N GLN A 480 29.63 -5.17 11.39
CA GLN A 480 29.16 -5.55 10.05
C GLN A 480 28.91 -4.30 9.18
N TYR A 481 28.29 -3.25 9.76
CA TYR A 481 28.08 -1.99 9.05
C TYR A 481 29.40 -1.36 8.63
N GLU A 482 30.39 -1.28 9.54
CA GLU A 482 31.72 -0.73 9.25
C GLU A 482 32.44 -1.55 8.18
N GLU A 483 32.34 -2.88 8.21
CA GLU A 483 32.94 -3.74 7.19
C GLU A 483 32.30 -3.52 5.81
N MET A 484 30.97 -3.50 5.74
CA MET A 484 30.23 -3.29 4.48
C MET A 484 30.49 -1.91 3.88
N THR A 485 30.72 -0.89 4.70
CA THR A 485 30.97 0.49 4.22
C THR A 485 32.42 0.75 3.79
N LYS A 486 33.38 -0.08 4.16
CA LYS A 486 34.82 0.13 3.82
C LYS A 486 35.11 0.26 2.33
N GLY A 487 34.38 -0.43 1.48
CA GLY A 487 34.57 -0.43 0.03
C GLY A 487 33.57 0.40 -0.76
N THR A 488 32.60 1.00 -0.09
CA THR A 488 31.52 1.75 -0.77
C THR A 488 31.87 3.22 -0.94
N LYS A 489 31.37 3.82 -2.02
CA LYS A 489 31.44 5.25 -2.29
C LYS A 489 30.03 5.81 -2.39
N GLN A 490 29.84 7.04 -1.92
CA GLN A 490 28.55 7.71 -2.07
C GLN A 490 28.24 7.89 -3.57
N ILE A 491 27.03 7.52 -3.97
CA ILE A 491 26.52 7.77 -5.32
C ILE A 491 26.03 9.21 -5.36
N VAL A 492 26.72 10.07 -6.12
CA VAL A 492 26.31 11.46 -6.33
C VAL A 492 25.60 11.53 -7.68
N SER A 493 24.31 11.84 -7.68
CA SER A 493 23.42 11.74 -8.84
C SER A 493 23.88 12.52 -10.09
N ALA A 494 24.56 13.66 -9.91
CA ALA A 494 25.01 14.51 -11.03
C ALA A 494 26.17 13.91 -11.85
N GLU A 495 26.98 13.01 -11.27
CA GLU A 495 28.14 12.41 -11.94
C GLU A 495 27.85 11.01 -12.51
N SER A 496 26.74 10.40 -12.08
CA SER A 496 26.42 8.98 -12.36
C SER A 496 25.48 8.79 -13.55
N PHE A 497 24.88 9.83 -14.05
CA PHE A 497 23.96 9.79 -15.18
C PHE A 497 24.44 10.73 -16.29
N ASN A 498 24.79 10.18 -17.44
CA ASN A 498 24.92 10.97 -18.65
C ASN A 498 23.52 11.48 -19.02
N ALA A 499 23.34 12.80 -19.10
CA ALA A 499 22.07 13.42 -19.48
C ALA A 499 21.58 12.95 -20.87
N ASP A 500 22.47 12.41 -21.69
CA ASP A 500 22.19 11.87 -23.02
C ASP A 500 21.47 10.50 -23.01
N ASP A 501 21.41 9.80 -21.85
CA ASP A 501 20.68 8.54 -21.69
C ASP A 501 19.20 8.75 -21.38
N VAL A 502 18.75 9.97 -21.17
CA VAL A 502 17.33 10.35 -21.02
C VAL A 502 16.87 10.86 -22.39
N GLU A 503 16.48 9.96 -23.28
CA GLU A 503 15.68 10.36 -24.44
C GLU A 503 14.46 11.11 -23.95
N GLU A 504 14.25 12.33 -24.43
CA GLU A 504 12.98 13.05 -24.25
C GLU A 504 11.87 12.22 -24.90
N VAL A 505 11.26 11.38 -24.09
CA VAL A 505 10.09 10.60 -24.51
C VAL A 505 8.90 11.54 -24.45
N ASP A 506 8.27 11.78 -25.58
CA ASP A 506 6.98 12.48 -25.65
C ASP A 506 5.90 11.63 -24.96
N ASP A 507 5.78 11.79 -23.65
CA ASP A 507 4.90 11.01 -22.77
C ASP A 507 3.41 11.18 -23.09
N CYS A 508 3.05 12.14 -23.94
CA CYS A 508 1.67 12.39 -24.36
C CYS A 508 1.15 11.36 -25.36
N ALA A 509 2.02 10.70 -26.13
CA ALA A 509 1.62 9.72 -27.13
C ALA A 509 1.14 8.40 -26.53
N SER A 510 1.47 8.09 -25.26
CA SER A 510 1.14 6.83 -24.58
C SER A 510 -0.09 6.92 -23.65
N GLY A 511 -0.73 8.08 -23.53
CA GLY A 511 -1.91 8.28 -22.66
C GLY A 511 -1.61 8.26 -21.15
N ALA A 512 -0.34 8.34 -20.77
CA ALA A 512 0.10 8.53 -19.39
C ALA A 512 0.75 9.90 -19.31
N CYS A 513 -0.05 10.94 -19.09
CA CYS A 513 0.46 12.29 -18.88
C CYS A 513 1.13 12.37 -17.50
N PRO A 514 2.46 12.59 -17.40
CA PRO A 514 2.98 13.21 -16.21
C PRO A 514 2.43 14.64 -16.19
N VAL A 515 2.02 15.10 -15.07
CA VAL A 515 1.39 16.38 -14.79
C VAL A 515 2.04 17.51 -15.62
N LYS A 516 1.30 18.09 -16.57
CA LYS A 516 1.55 19.44 -17.05
C LYS A 516 0.91 20.43 -16.11
#